data_a5b2692cdd39937fe384dc2313e10349
#
_entry.id   a5b2692cdd39937fe384dc2313e10349
#
_cell.length_a   1.000
_cell.length_b   1.000
_cell.length_c   1.000
_cell.angle_alpha   90.00
_cell.angle_beta   90.00
_cell.angle_gamma   90.00
#
_symmetry.space_group_name_H-M   'P 1'
#
loop_
_entity.id
_entity.type
_entity.pdbx_description
1 polymer ?
#
loop_
_entity_poly.entity_id
_entity_poly.type
_entity_poly.pdbx_seq_one_letter_code
_entity_poly.pdbx_strand_id
1 'polypeptide(L)'
;NLVYADIEGNIGYQAPGDIPIRKNGDGTLPVPGWTDDYEWTGYIPFDELPYSYNPVEGYITAANNQVEPRDYPYLISNDYDLGYRANRIVDMIENAPAKIDIAYIQQMQGDNYDGGAEYILPHLLGMKFTASNLTDGLATLKNWDYQASADSTPAAIYEVFWKNLLIEAYNDDLPERYWPNGGAPWFEVTRKIVDEPNSFWWVDKTTTDNVETRDDILARSYEKAIAELEDILGKDSSKWTWGDLHTATFENGTLGK
;
A
#
# COMPACT_ATOMS: atom_id res chain seq x y z
N ASN A 1 -9.94 12.19 13.13
CA ASN A 1 -11.23 11.46 13.04
C ASN A 1 -11.65 11.01 14.44
N LEU A 2 -12.93 11.16 14.76
CA LEU A 2 -13.52 10.68 15.99
C LEU A 2 -14.55 9.62 15.65
N VAL A 3 -14.38 8.43 16.21
CA VAL A 3 -15.37 7.34 16.11
C VAL A 3 -15.99 7.10 17.48
N TYR A 4 -17.28 6.78 17.47
CA TYR A 4 -18.11 6.62 18.66
C TYR A 4 -18.85 5.30 18.62
N ALA A 5 -18.99 4.66 19.75
CA ALA A 5 -19.88 3.52 19.96
C ALA A 5 -20.40 3.53 21.40
N ASP A 6 -21.65 3.14 21.63
CA ASP A 6 -22.25 3.06 22.95
C ASP A 6 -22.83 1.69 23.30
N ILE A 7 -23.27 1.55 24.52
CA ILE A 7 -23.86 0.29 25.03
C ILE A 7 -25.28 0.01 24.49
N GLU A 8 -25.90 1.01 23.86
CA GLU A 8 -27.20 0.89 23.22
C GLU A 8 -27.09 0.41 21.78
N GLY A 9 -25.83 0.27 21.28
CA GLY A 9 -25.51 -0.19 19.94
C GLY A 9 -25.45 0.92 18.90
N ASN A 10 -25.45 2.18 19.32
CA ASN A 10 -25.23 3.29 18.38
C ASN A 10 -23.76 3.41 18.03
N ILE A 11 -23.51 3.74 16.76
CA ILE A 11 -22.17 4.02 16.24
C ILE A 11 -22.17 5.38 15.53
N GLY A 12 -21.05 6.09 15.56
CA GLY A 12 -20.94 7.40 14.96
C GLY A 12 -19.53 7.73 14.50
N TYR A 13 -19.45 8.64 13.54
CA TYR A 13 -18.24 9.23 13.02
C TYR A 13 -18.41 10.75 12.95
N GLN A 14 -17.36 11.48 13.30
CA GLN A 14 -17.26 12.92 13.14
C GLN A 14 -15.86 13.31 12.71
N ALA A 15 -15.74 14.09 11.65
CA ALA A 15 -14.51 14.81 11.34
C ALA A 15 -14.41 16.02 12.29
N PRO A 16 -13.44 16.06 13.20
CA PRO A 16 -13.30 17.15 14.15
C PRO A 16 -12.33 18.23 13.63
N GLY A 17 -12.47 19.43 14.18
CA GLY A 17 -11.48 20.51 14.05
C GLY A 17 -11.90 21.64 13.14
N ASP A 18 -11.14 22.71 13.20
CA ASP A 18 -11.31 23.92 12.39
C ASP A 18 -10.58 23.71 11.06
N ILE A 19 -11.29 23.21 10.05
CA ILE A 19 -10.73 22.98 8.72
C ILE A 19 -10.86 24.28 7.91
N PRO A 20 -9.75 24.87 7.43
CA PRO A 20 -9.80 26.19 6.80
C PRO A 20 -10.36 26.12 5.39
N ILE A 21 -11.18 27.12 5.06
CA ILE A 21 -11.61 27.41 3.69
C ILE A 21 -10.59 28.37 3.07
N ARG A 22 -9.87 27.93 2.05
CA ARG A 22 -8.88 28.74 1.35
C ARG A 22 -9.55 29.59 0.27
N LYS A 23 -9.11 30.84 0.13
CA LYS A 23 -9.59 31.72 -0.94
C LYS A 23 -9.18 31.20 -2.32
N ASN A 24 -7.93 30.77 -2.46
CA ASN A 24 -7.39 30.13 -3.65
C ASN A 24 -6.36 29.06 -3.26
N GLY A 25 -6.10 28.15 -4.19
CA GLY A 25 -5.16 27.05 -4.02
C GLY A 25 -5.69 25.96 -3.07
N ASP A 26 -4.93 24.91 -2.95
CA ASP A 26 -5.27 23.70 -2.20
C ASP A 26 -4.27 23.35 -1.08
N GLY A 27 -3.21 24.15 -0.96
CA GLY A 27 -2.15 23.96 0.05
C GLY A 27 -1.07 22.95 -0.35
N THR A 28 -1.07 22.45 -1.58
CA THR A 28 -0.06 21.48 -2.06
C THR A 28 1.24 22.15 -2.52
N LEU A 29 1.18 23.42 -2.92
CA LEU A 29 2.34 24.17 -3.39
C LEU A 29 2.60 25.42 -2.53
N PRO A 30 3.88 25.85 -2.40
CA PRO A 30 4.21 27.15 -1.83
C PRO A 30 3.55 28.28 -2.63
N VAL A 31 2.96 29.23 -1.93
CA VAL A 31 2.25 30.38 -2.51
C VAL A 31 2.83 31.69 -2.00
N PRO A 32 2.66 32.83 -2.72
CA PRO A 32 3.08 34.15 -2.25
C PRO A 32 2.42 34.51 -0.93
N GLY A 33 3.22 34.60 0.15
CA GLY A 33 2.71 34.97 1.48
C GLY A 33 2.62 36.47 1.76
N TRP A 34 2.87 37.31 0.73
CA TRP A 34 2.79 38.77 0.82
C TRP A 34 1.55 39.36 0.12
N THR A 35 0.62 38.52 -0.30
CA THR A 35 -0.67 38.92 -0.85
C THR A 35 -1.80 38.23 -0.06
N ASP A 36 -2.99 38.79 -0.10
CA ASP A 36 -4.19 38.21 0.53
C ASP A 36 -4.91 37.18 -0.37
N ASP A 37 -4.27 36.76 -1.49
CA ASP A 37 -4.93 35.92 -2.50
C ASP A 37 -5.09 34.46 -2.04
N TYR A 38 -4.25 34.03 -1.12
CA TYR A 38 -4.20 32.64 -0.63
C TYR A 38 -4.57 32.50 0.84
N GLU A 39 -5.15 33.56 1.42
CA GLU A 39 -5.58 33.57 2.81
C GLU A 39 -6.74 32.61 3.07
N TRP A 40 -6.89 32.25 4.34
CA TRP A 40 -8.08 31.53 4.81
C TRP A 40 -9.23 32.51 4.95
N THR A 41 -10.37 32.18 4.35
CA THR A 41 -11.58 33.02 4.38
C THR A 41 -12.51 32.67 5.53
N GLY A 42 -12.23 31.58 6.23
CA GLY A 42 -13.01 31.05 7.34
C GLY A 42 -12.71 29.59 7.57
N TYR A 43 -13.60 28.93 8.28
CA TYR A 43 -13.55 27.50 8.54
C TYR A 43 -14.84 26.85 8.09
N ILE A 44 -14.78 25.56 7.74
CA ILE A 44 -15.96 24.77 7.43
C ILE A 44 -16.87 24.77 8.67
N PRO A 45 -18.18 25.15 8.56
CA PRO A 45 -19.10 25.07 9.67
C PRO A 45 -19.14 23.65 10.26
N PHE A 46 -19.21 23.54 11.59
CA PHE A 46 -19.15 22.24 12.26
C PHE A 46 -20.26 21.28 11.82
N ASP A 47 -21.43 21.78 11.57
CA ASP A 47 -22.60 21.03 11.09
C ASP A 47 -22.52 20.62 9.60
N GLU A 48 -21.56 21.16 8.87
CA GLU A 48 -21.25 20.79 7.50
C GLU A 48 -20.03 19.84 7.40
N LEU A 49 -19.29 19.61 8.50
CA LEU A 49 -18.20 18.65 8.54
C LEU A 49 -18.72 17.22 8.30
N PRO A 50 -17.94 16.35 7.63
CA PRO A 50 -18.33 14.95 7.42
C PRO A 50 -18.68 14.26 8.73
N TYR A 51 -19.86 13.71 8.81
CA TYR A 51 -20.33 12.93 9.95
C TYR A 51 -21.19 11.74 9.49
N SER A 52 -21.31 10.75 10.34
CA SER A 52 -22.24 9.64 10.16
C SER A 52 -22.76 9.18 11.53
N TYR A 53 -24.02 8.83 11.61
CA TYR A 53 -24.64 8.28 12.82
C TYR A 53 -25.55 7.13 12.43
N ASN A 54 -25.31 5.95 13.00
CA ASN A 54 -26.03 4.72 12.71
C ASN A 54 -26.20 4.46 11.19
N PRO A 55 -25.10 4.39 10.43
CA PRO A 55 -25.17 4.14 9.01
C PRO A 55 -25.82 2.80 8.71
N VAL A 56 -26.48 2.70 7.54
CA VAL A 56 -27.25 1.51 7.12
C VAL A 56 -26.37 0.27 6.98
N GLU A 57 -25.08 0.45 6.68
CA GLU A 57 -24.06 -0.59 6.59
C GLU A 57 -23.80 -1.26 7.95
N GLY A 58 -24.09 -0.60 9.05
CA GLY A 58 -23.92 -1.12 10.41
C GLY A 58 -22.48 -1.11 10.91
N TYR A 59 -21.56 -0.49 10.19
CA TYR A 59 -20.16 -0.29 10.60
C TYR A 59 -19.61 1.07 10.13
N ILE A 60 -18.48 1.46 10.69
CA ILE A 60 -17.74 2.67 10.30
C ILE A 60 -16.25 2.29 10.21
N THR A 61 -15.63 2.63 9.10
CA THR A 61 -14.20 2.39 8.84
C THR A 61 -13.50 3.70 8.55
N ALA A 62 -12.39 3.95 9.27
CA ALA A 62 -11.54 5.11 9.05
C ALA A 62 -10.07 4.68 9.14
N ALA A 63 -9.39 4.64 8.00
CA ALA A 63 -7.99 4.27 7.86
C ALA A 63 -7.20 5.29 7.02
N ASN A 64 -7.39 6.58 7.31
CA ASN A 64 -6.85 7.73 6.58
C ASN A 64 -7.36 7.86 5.12
N ASN A 65 -8.35 7.07 4.73
CA ASN A 65 -9.03 7.17 3.45
C ASN A 65 -9.95 8.39 3.41
N GLN A 66 -10.36 8.78 2.20
CA GLN A 66 -11.36 9.82 2.00
C GLN A 66 -12.68 9.41 2.68
N VAL A 67 -13.26 10.30 3.48
CA VAL A 67 -14.48 10.05 4.26
C VAL A 67 -15.66 10.89 3.79
N GLU A 68 -15.39 11.98 3.06
CA GLU A 68 -16.42 12.81 2.46
C GLU A 68 -16.87 12.26 1.11
N PRO A 69 -18.13 12.50 0.71
CA PRO A 69 -18.60 12.12 -0.63
C PRO A 69 -17.93 12.96 -1.73
N ARG A 70 -17.97 12.46 -2.97
CA ARG A 70 -17.27 13.10 -4.12
C ARG A 70 -17.80 14.51 -4.45
N ASP A 71 -19.02 14.79 -4.08
CA ASP A 71 -19.70 16.08 -4.30
C ASP A 71 -19.64 17.00 -3.08
N TYR A 72 -18.83 16.66 -2.08
CA TYR A 72 -18.65 17.50 -0.91
C TYR A 72 -18.03 18.87 -1.31
N PRO A 73 -18.63 20.00 -0.85
CA PRO A 73 -18.30 21.31 -1.42
C PRO A 73 -16.98 21.92 -0.94
N TYR A 74 -16.34 21.33 0.07
CA TYR A 74 -15.11 21.86 0.65
C TYR A 74 -13.93 20.92 0.45
N LEU A 75 -12.74 21.49 0.33
CA LEU A 75 -11.50 20.74 0.31
C LEU A 75 -11.06 20.41 1.75
N ILE A 76 -11.03 19.14 2.10
CA ILE A 76 -10.47 18.66 3.37
C ILE A 76 -8.99 18.30 3.20
N SER A 77 -8.67 17.45 2.26
CA SER A 77 -7.29 17.01 1.98
C SER A 77 -7.13 16.59 0.52
N ASN A 78 -5.90 16.68 0.01
CA ASN A 78 -5.47 16.06 -1.24
C ASN A 78 -4.58 14.82 -0.99
N ASP A 79 -4.32 14.50 0.27
CA ASP A 79 -3.40 13.43 0.68
C ASP A 79 -4.13 12.42 1.58
N TYR A 80 -4.99 11.63 0.92
CA TYR A 80 -5.66 10.49 1.54
C TYR A 80 -4.87 9.21 1.31
N ASP A 81 -5.03 8.26 2.24
CA ASP A 81 -4.62 6.88 1.99
C ASP A 81 -5.39 6.30 0.79
N LEU A 82 -4.73 5.47 0.01
CA LEU A 82 -5.25 4.93 -1.24
C LEU A 82 -6.36 3.88 -1.06
N GLY A 83 -6.73 3.58 0.19
CA GLY A 83 -7.89 2.76 0.53
C GLY A 83 -7.61 1.27 0.71
N TYR A 84 -6.40 0.77 0.47
CA TYR A 84 -6.08 -0.66 0.63
C TYR A 84 -6.40 -1.16 2.06
N ARG A 85 -5.96 -0.41 3.08
CA ARG A 85 -6.24 -0.74 4.49
C ARG A 85 -7.73 -0.63 4.84
N ALA A 86 -8.39 0.42 4.36
CA ALA A 86 -9.83 0.62 4.59
C ALA A 86 -10.64 -0.51 3.96
N ASN A 87 -10.35 -0.88 2.72
CA ASN A 87 -11.01 -1.99 2.03
C ASN A 87 -10.79 -3.31 2.77
N ARG A 88 -9.56 -3.58 3.23
CA ARG A 88 -9.29 -4.81 4.00
C ARG A 88 -10.08 -4.89 5.29
N ILE A 89 -10.22 -3.77 6.02
CA ILE A 89 -11.05 -3.72 7.23
C ILE A 89 -12.52 -4.01 6.88
N VAL A 90 -13.04 -3.43 5.81
CA VAL A 90 -14.41 -3.67 5.34
C VAL A 90 -14.59 -5.15 4.96
N ASP A 91 -13.67 -5.71 4.18
CA ASP A 91 -13.73 -7.13 3.80
C ASP A 91 -13.76 -8.05 5.02
N MET A 92 -12.95 -7.78 6.02
CA MET A 92 -12.94 -8.57 7.25
C MET A 92 -14.24 -8.42 8.05
N ILE A 93 -14.84 -7.24 8.07
CA ILE A 93 -16.14 -7.02 8.74
C ILE A 93 -17.26 -7.75 8.00
N GLU A 94 -17.36 -7.56 6.69
CA GLU A 94 -18.47 -8.09 5.87
C GLU A 94 -18.39 -9.63 5.72
N ASN A 95 -17.19 -10.19 5.71
CA ASN A 95 -16.95 -11.63 5.59
C ASN A 95 -16.68 -12.31 6.94
N ALA A 96 -16.97 -11.64 8.06
CA ALA A 96 -16.81 -12.24 9.38
C ALA A 96 -17.63 -13.55 9.49
N PRO A 97 -17.03 -14.66 9.92
CA PRO A 97 -17.70 -15.97 9.93
C PRO A 97 -18.81 -16.07 11.00
N ALA A 98 -18.83 -15.14 11.95
CA ALA A 98 -19.77 -15.08 13.05
C ALA A 98 -19.88 -13.63 13.57
N LYS A 99 -20.56 -13.46 14.71
CA LYS A 99 -20.59 -12.18 15.42
C LYS A 99 -19.15 -11.75 15.77
N ILE A 100 -18.80 -10.52 15.41
CA ILE A 100 -17.50 -9.93 15.72
C ILE A 100 -17.39 -9.77 17.25
N ASP A 101 -16.40 -10.43 17.82
CA ASP A 101 -16.06 -10.38 19.24
C ASP A 101 -14.64 -9.82 19.45
N ILE A 102 -14.18 -9.80 20.70
CA ILE A 102 -12.85 -9.29 21.05
C ILE A 102 -11.74 -10.09 20.35
N ALA A 103 -11.88 -11.41 20.27
CA ALA A 103 -10.86 -12.26 19.63
C ALA A 103 -10.76 -11.98 18.14
N TYR A 104 -11.90 -11.76 17.47
CA TYR A 104 -11.91 -11.40 16.06
C TYR A 104 -11.31 -10.00 15.81
N ILE A 105 -11.59 -9.03 16.68
CA ILE A 105 -10.95 -7.70 16.59
C ILE A 105 -9.42 -7.81 16.78
N GLN A 106 -8.95 -8.66 17.70
CA GLN A 106 -7.51 -8.91 17.85
C GLN A 106 -6.90 -9.53 16.57
N GLN A 107 -7.62 -10.44 15.92
CA GLN A 107 -7.22 -11.00 14.63
C GLN A 107 -7.15 -9.90 13.56
N MET A 108 -8.16 -9.02 13.47
CA MET A 108 -8.16 -7.87 12.54
C MET A 108 -6.96 -6.94 12.78
N GLN A 109 -6.62 -6.67 14.03
CA GLN A 109 -5.48 -5.82 14.39
C GLN A 109 -4.12 -6.45 14.06
N GLY A 110 -4.04 -7.76 14.01
CA GLY A 110 -2.84 -8.52 13.63
C GLY A 110 -2.81 -8.93 12.16
N ASP A 111 -3.82 -8.54 11.37
CA ASP A 111 -3.85 -8.86 9.95
C ASP A 111 -2.76 -8.10 9.18
N ASN A 112 -2.02 -8.83 8.37
CA ASN A 112 -0.89 -8.32 7.58
C ASN A 112 -1.04 -8.64 6.08
N TYR A 113 -2.27 -8.63 5.61
CA TYR A 113 -2.64 -8.90 4.24
C TYR A 113 -2.09 -7.85 3.27
N ASP A 114 -1.36 -8.30 2.25
CA ASP A 114 -0.83 -7.45 1.18
C ASP A 114 -1.83 -7.34 0.02
N GLY A 115 -2.72 -6.35 0.10
CA GLY A 115 -3.68 -6.06 -0.97
C GLY A 115 -3.04 -5.50 -2.26
N GLY A 116 -1.77 -5.05 -2.22
CA GLY A 116 -1.04 -4.62 -3.41
C GLY A 116 -0.61 -5.80 -4.26
N ALA A 117 -0.21 -6.89 -3.63
CA ALA A 117 0.22 -8.10 -4.30
C ALA A 117 -0.86 -8.74 -5.18
N GLU A 118 -2.13 -8.60 -4.82
CA GLU A 118 -3.25 -9.15 -5.60
C GLU A 118 -3.30 -8.65 -7.05
N TYR A 119 -2.84 -7.43 -7.29
CA TYR A 119 -2.87 -6.84 -8.63
C TYR A 119 -1.63 -7.17 -9.48
N ILE A 120 -0.50 -7.41 -8.85
CA ILE A 120 0.79 -7.55 -9.54
C ILE A 120 1.16 -9.02 -9.70
N LEU A 121 0.98 -9.82 -8.66
CA LEU A 121 1.38 -11.22 -8.64
C LEU A 121 0.75 -12.07 -9.77
N PRO A 122 -0.51 -11.91 -10.18
CA PRO A 122 -1.11 -12.68 -11.28
C PRO A 122 -0.32 -12.58 -12.60
N HIS A 123 0.28 -11.43 -12.89
CA HIS A 123 1.08 -11.24 -14.10
C HIS A 123 2.39 -12.07 -14.04
N LEU A 124 3.04 -12.10 -12.88
CA LEU A 124 4.22 -12.93 -12.65
C LEU A 124 3.88 -14.43 -12.71
N LEU A 125 2.78 -14.84 -12.09
CA LEU A 125 2.34 -16.26 -12.07
C LEU A 125 1.95 -16.79 -13.46
N GLY A 126 1.62 -15.93 -14.41
CA GLY A 126 1.38 -16.29 -15.81
C GLY A 126 2.65 -16.65 -16.60
N MET A 127 3.81 -16.36 -16.05
CA MET A 127 5.10 -16.53 -16.74
C MET A 127 5.63 -17.96 -16.64
N LYS A 128 6.61 -18.28 -17.51
CA LYS A 128 7.24 -19.61 -17.55
C LYS A 128 8.74 -19.48 -17.38
N PHE A 129 9.28 -20.18 -16.41
CA PHE A 129 10.71 -20.32 -16.18
C PHE A 129 11.16 -21.76 -16.35
N THR A 130 12.43 -21.98 -16.60
CA THR A 130 13.02 -23.31 -16.79
C THR A 130 13.94 -23.75 -15.66
N ALA A 131 14.54 -22.78 -14.95
CA ALA A 131 15.38 -23.06 -13.79
C ALA A 131 14.54 -23.54 -12.61
N SER A 132 14.99 -24.57 -11.90
CA SER A 132 14.22 -25.21 -10.82
C SER A 132 13.93 -24.26 -9.66
N ASN A 133 14.89 -23.46 -9.23
CA ASN A 133 14.71 -22.47 -8.16
C ASN A 133 13.64 -21.42 -8.49
N LEU A 134 13.54 -21.01 -9.76
CA LEU A 134 12.51 -20.09 -10.23
C LEU A 134 11.12 -20.77 -10.26
N THR A 135 11.05 -22.00 -10.76
CA THR A 135 9.78 -22.74 -10.81
C THR A 135 9.26 -23.09 -9.42
N ASP A 136 10.14 -23.45 -8.49
CA ASP A 136 9.79 -23.76 -7.10
C ASP A 136 9.30 -22.50 -6.36
N GLY A 137 9.96 -21.36 -6.57
CA GLY A 137 9.53 -20.07 -6.05
C GLY A 137 8.15 -19.65 -6.56
N LEU A 138 7.87 -19.80 -7.88
CA LEU A 138 6.54 -19.54 -8.43
C LEU A 138 5.48 -20.49 -7.85
N ALA A 139 5.80 -21.76 -7.64
CA ALA A 139 4.88 -22.72 -7.03
C ALA A 139 4.54 -22.32 -5.58
N THR A 140 5.51 -21.76 -4.86
CA THR A 140 5.33 -21.21 -3.51
C THR A 140 4.40 -20.00 -3.55
N LEU A 141 4.65 -19.02 -4.43
CA LEU A 141 3.83 -17.82 -4.60
C LEU A 141 2.39 -18.13 -5.01
N LYS A 142 2.18 -19.16 -5.83
CA LYS A 142 0.83 -19.54 -6.30
C LYS A 142 -0.14 -19.93 -5.19
N ASN A 143 0.39 -20.42 -4.07
CA ASN A 143 -0.41 -20.87 -2.93
C ASN A 143 -0.40 -19.83 -1.77
N TRP A 144 0.13 -18.65 -2.01
CA TRP A 144 0.17 -17.60 -1.01
C TRP A 144 -1.21 -17.02 -0.75
N ASP A 145 -1.55 -16.86 0.51
CA ASP A 145 -2.78 -16.24 1.00
C ASP A 145 -2.67 -14.70 1.15
N TYR A 146 -1.60 -14.14 0.61
CA TYR A 146 -1.22 -12.73 0.71
C TYR A 146 -0.92 -12.22 2.14
N GLN A 147 -0.78 -13.12 3.10
CA GLN A 147 -0.38 -12.73 4.45
C GLN A 147 1.15 -12.58 4.55
N ALA A 148 1.61 -11.40 4.94
CA ALA A 148 3.03 -11.11 5.16
C ALA A 148 3.46 -11.49 6.59
N SER A 149 3.10 -12.71 7.03
CA SER A 149 3.49 -13.24 8.34
C SER A 149 4.99 -13.48 8.44
N ALA A 150 5.54 -13.35 9.64
CA ALA A 150 6.98 -13.45 9.84
C ALA A 150 7.59 -14.78 9.35
N ASP A 151 6.85 -15.88 9.41
CA ASP A 151 7.25 -17.21 8.94
C ASP A 151 6.87 -17.50 7.46
N SER A 152 6.34 -16.50 6.75
CA SER A 152 5.87 -16.66 5.37
C SER A 152 7.02 -16.66 4.38
N THR A 153 7.25 -17.79 3.72
CA THR A 153 8.19 -17.91 2.58
C THR A 153 7.68 -17.16 1.34
N PRO A 154 6.40 -17.28 0.93
CA PRO A 154 5.93 -16.54 -0.24
C PRO A 154 5.99 -15.03 -0.04
N ALA A 155 5.74 -14.51 1.17
CA ALA A 155 5.92 -13.09 1.47
C ALA A 155 7.39 -12.67 1.28
N ALA A 156 8.36 -13.45 1.77
CA ALA A 156 9.78 -13.16 1.55
C ALA A 156 10.12 -13.07 0.05
N ILE A 157 9.59 -13.99 -0.77
CA ILE A 157 9.82 -13.98 -2.22
C ILE A 157 9.15 -12.76 -2.86
N TYR A 158 7.91 -12.47 -2.52
CA TYR A 158 7.15 -11.37 -3.13
C TYR A 158 7.74 -10.00 -2.78
N GLU A 159 8.08 -9.76 -1.53
CA GLU A 159 8.60 -8.46 -1.08
C GLU A 159 9.98 -8.14 -1.71
N VAL A 160 10.84 -9.15 -1.86
CA VAL A 160 12.11 -8.97 -2.57
C VAL A 160 11.89 -8.81 -4.08
N PHE A 161 10.92 -9.52 -4.66
CA PHE A 161 10.48 -9.29 -6.03
C PHE A 161 9.94 -7.87 -6.22
N TRP A 162 9.04 -7.40 -5.34
CA TRP A 162 8.48 -6.06 -5.37
C TRP A 162 9.58 -4.99 -5.33
N LYS A 163 10.51 -5.11 -4.41
CA LYS A 163 11.69 -4.21 -4.34
C LYS A 163 12.45 -4.17 -5.66
N ASN A 164 12.76 -5.33 -6.23
CA ASN A 164 13.49 -5.41 -7.49
C ASN A 164 12.66 -4.88 -8.67
N LEU A 165 11.35 -5.11 -8.68
CA LEU A 165 10.45 -4.57 -9.70
C LEU A 165 10.48 -3.04 -9.73
N LEU A 166 10.44 -2.40 -8.56
CA LEU A 166 10.52 -0.95 -8.49
C LEU A 166 11.88 -0.42 -9.01
N ILE A 167 12.96 -1.10 -8.70
CA ILE A 167 14.30 -0.75 -9.20
C ILE A 167 14.36 -0.86 -10.72
N GLU A 168 13.91 -1.99 -11.27
CA GLU A 168 13.99 -2.27 -12.70
C GLU A 168 13.07 -1.42 -13.55
N ALA A 169 11.91 -1.00 -12.99
CA ALA A 169 10.92 -0.25 -13.74
C ALA A 169 11.11 1.27 -13.68
N TYR A 170 11.80 1.80 -12.66
CA TYR A 170 11.75 3.25 -12.43
C TYR A 170 13.11 3.92 -12.23
N ASN A 171 14.16 3.20 -11.80
CA ASN A 171 15.39 3.85 -11.38
C ASN A 171 16.20 4.48 -12.53
N ASP A 172 16.09 3.96 -13.74
CA ASP A 172 16.72 4.51 -14.93
C ASP A 172 16.02 5.76 -15.48
N ASP A 173 14.73 5.92 -15.16
CA ASP A 173 13.91 7.08 -15.54
C ASP A 173 13.98 8.23 -14.54
N LEU A 174 14.27 7.95 -13.28
CA LEU A 174 14.17 8.89 -12.18
C LEU A 174 15.55 9.26 -11.60
N PRO A 175 15.81 10.54 -11.28
CA PRO A 175 16.95 10.89 -10.45
C PRO A 175 16.90 10.16 -9.10
N GLU A 176 18.03 9.73 -8.56
CA GLU A 176 18.16 8.93 -7.33
C GLU A 176 17.31 9.45 -6.15
N ARG A 177 17.22 10.77 -5.97
CA ARG A 177 16.40 11.38 -4.91
C ARG A 177 14.89 11.10 -5.03
N TYR A 178 14.44 10.58 -6.16
CA TYR A 178 13.04 10.25 -6.45
C TYR A 178 12.83 8.75 -6.68
N TRP A 179 13.84 7.94 -6.45
CA TRP A 179 13.69 6.49 -6.57
C TRP A 179 12.60 5.96 -5.65
N PRO A 180 11.86 4.95 -6.07
CA PRO A 180 10.80 4.35 -5.28
C PRO A 180 11.26 3.90 -3.90
N ASN A 181 10.49 4.27 -2.89
CA ASN A 181 10.73 3.87 -1.50
C ASN A 181 9.87 2.68 -1.06
N GLY A 182 9.09 2.07 -1.98
CA GLY A 182 8.21 0.94 -1.70
C GLY A 182 6.88 1.29 -1.04
N GLY A 183 6.62 2.56 -0.76
CA GLY A 183 5.36 2.97 -0.11
C GLY A 183 4.11 2.82 -1.00
N ALA A 184 2.93 2.92 -0.38
CA ALA A 184 1.62 2.72 -1.02
C ALA A 184 1.40 3.47 -2.36
N PRO A 185 1.90 4.71 -2.56
CA PRO A 185 1.79 5.38 -3.86
C PRO A 185 2.41 4.59 -5.01
N TRP A 186 3.49 3.86 -4.77
CA TRP A 186 4.16 3.05 -5.79
C TRP A 186 3.35 1.81 -6.19
N PHE A 187 2.62 1.22 -5.25
CA PHE A 187 1.62 0.19 -5.58
C PHE A 187 0.58 0.72 -6.53
N GLU A 188 0.03 1.90 -6.26
CA GLU A 188 -1.01 2.49 -7.11
C GLU A 188 -0.49 2.86 -8.50
N VAL A 189 0.73 3.40 -8.60
CA VAL A 189 1.37 3.68 -9.89
C VAL A 189 1.59 2.38 -10.67
N THR A 190 2.21 1.38 -10.05
CA THR A 190 2.50 0.10 -10.71
C THR A 190 1.21 -0.64 -11.08
N ARG A 191 0.19 -0.62 -10.21
CA ARG A 191 -1.13 -1.19 -10.51
C ARG A 191 -1.77 -0.59 -11.77
N LYS A 192 -1.59 0.71 -12.00
CA LYS A 192 -2.13 1.39 -13.18
C LYS A 192 -1.42 1.02 -14.46
N ILE A 193 -0.13 0.74 -14.40
CA ILE A 193 0.66 0.46 -15.59
C ILE A 193 0.86 -1.05 -15.85
N VAL A 194 0.60 -1.92 -14.86
CA VAL A 194 0.85 -3.36 -15.01
C VAL A 194 -0.04 -4.00 -16.07
N ASP A 195 -1.21 -3.43 -16.35
CA ASP A 195 -2.09 -3.85 -17.44
C ASP A 195 -1.68 -3.31 -18.82
N GLU A 196 -0.67 -2.43 -18.87
CA GLU A 196 -0.13 -1.83 -20.09
C GLU A 196 1.25 -2.44 -20.42
N PRO A 197 1.31 -3.59 -21.13
CA PRO A 197 2.57 -4.33 -21.30
C PRO A 197 3.63 -3.60 -22.11
N ASN A 198 3.27 -2.56 -22.84
CA ASN A 198 4.17 -1.75 -23.65
C ASN A 198 4.28 -0.30 -23.13
N SER A 199 3.98 -0.05 -21.85
CA SER A 199 4.19 1.26 -21.23
C SER A 199 5.68 1.62 -21.30
N PHE A 200 5.99 2.90 -21.51
CA PHE A 200 7.38 3.37 -21.55
C PHE A 200 8.15 3.14 -20.25
N TRP A 201 7.46 2.98 -19.12
CA TRP A 201 8.05 2.66 -17.83
C TRP A 201 8.68 1.27 -17.77
N TRP A 202 8.39 0.39 -18.75
CA TRP A 202 9.01 -0.93 -18.83
C TRP A 202 10.29 -0.94 -19.66
N VAL A 203 10.62 0.17 -20.34
CA VAL A 203 11.81 0.26 -21.22
C VAL A 203 13.01 0.68 -20.41
N ASP A 204 13.99 -0.21 -20.25
CA ASP A 204 15.26 0.09 -19.59
C ASP A 204 16.15 0.96 -20.52
N LYS A 205 16.31 2.23 -20.19
CA LYS A 205 17.12 3.19 -20.97
C LYS A 205 18.62 2.88 -20.96
N THR A 206 19.07 1.98 -20.12
CA THR A 206 20.48 1.56 -20.07
C THR A 206 20.77 0.48 -21.09
N THR A 207 19.77 -0.21 -21.63
CA THR A 207 19.88 -1.15 -22.73
C THR A 207 19.74 -0.44 -24.08
N THR A 208 20.64 -0.73 -25.04
CA THR A 208 20.66 -0.02 -26.34
C THR A 208 20.03 -0.81 -27.48
N ASP A 209 19.90 -2.11 -27.34
CA ASP A 209 19.59 -3.04 -28.42
C ASP A 209 18.21 -3.71 -28.26
N ASN A 210 17.46 -3.37 -27.20
CA ASN A 210 16.19 -4.00 -26.88
C ASN A 210 15.19 -2.95 -26.38
N VAL A 211 13.92 -3.19 -26.62
CA VAL A 211 12.80 -2.43 -26.04
C VAL A 211 12.05 -3.42 -25.17
N GLU A 212 12.26 -3.31 -23.88
CA GLU A 212 11.64 -4.21 -22.91
C GLU A 212 10.15 -3.98 -22.80
N THR A 213 9.47 -5.07 -22.46
CA THR A 213 8.05 -5.08 -22.11
C THR A 213 7.88 -5.29 -20.60
N ARG A 214 6.63 -5.14 -20.11
CA ARG A 214 6.28 -5.53 -18.73
C ARG A 214 6.81 -6.92 -18.38
N ASP A 215 6.61 -7.89 -19.27
CA ASP A 215 6.95 -9.27 -18.98
C ASP A 215 8.47 -9.47 -18.87
N ASP A 216 9.26 -8.74 -19.67
CA ASP A 216 10.71 -8.75 -19.56
C ASP A 216 11.19 -8.19 -18.21
N ILE A 217 10.59 -7.09 -17.76
CA ILE A 217 10.92 -6.46 -16.47
C ILE A 217 10.46 -7.33 -15.30
N LEU A 218 9.26 -7.91 -15.35
CA LEU A 218 8.78 -8.84 -14.33
C LEU A 218 9.67 -10.06 -14.19
N ALA A 219 10.08 -10.66 -15.34
CA ALA A 219 10.98 -11.82 -15.34
C ALA A 219 12.32 -11.48 -14.70
N ARG A 220 12.96 -10.41 -15.17
CA ARG A 220 14.25 -9.95 -14.68
C ARG A 220 14.21 -9.61 -13.19
N SER A 221 13.16 -8.94 -12.74
CA SER A 221 12.96 -8.59 -11.33
C SER A 221 12.80 -9.83 -10.44
N TYR A 222 12.07 -10.83 -10.93
CA TYR A 222 11.89 -12.09 -10.22
C TYR A 222 13.17 -12.93 -10.15
N GLU A 223 13.91 -13.02 -11.26
CA GLU A 223 15.21 -13.70 -11.28
C GLU A 223 16.21 -13.05 -10.30
N LYS A 224 16.25 -11.71 -10.27
CA LYS A 224 17.07 -10.97 -9.31
C LYS A 224 16.64 -11.23 -7.86
N ALA A 225 15.33 -11.26 -7.62
CA ALA A 225 14.78 -11.53 -6.28
C ALA A 225 15.18 -12.91 -5.76
N ILE A 226 15.05 -13.96 -6.58
CA ILE A 226 15.47 -15.31 -6.19
C ILE A 226 16.97 -15.39 -5.95
N ALA A 227 17.78 -14.79 -6.81
CA ALA A 227 19.23 -14.74 -6.63
C ALA A 227 19.64 -14.00 -5.35
N GLU A 228 18.99 -12.89 -5.04
CA GLU A 228 19.22 -12.13 -3.81
C GLU A 228 18.84 -12.92 -2.56
N LEU A 229 17.69 -13.62 -2.60
CA LEU A 229 17.26 -14.49 -1.50
C LEU A 229 18.22 -15.66 -1.27
N GLU A 230 18.73 -16.28 -2.35
CA GLU A 230 19.75 -17.32 -2.23
C GLU A 230 21.05 -16.80 -1.60
N ASP A 231 21.43 -15.55 -1.90
CA ASP A 231 22.63 -14.92 -1.34
C ASP A 231 22.45 -14.59 0.15
N ILE A 232 21.31 -14.05 0.53
CA ILE A 232 21.05 -13.61 1.92
C ILE A 232 20.65 -14.78 2.82
N LEU A 233 19.74 -15.64 2.39
CA LEU A 233 19.12 -16.69 3.22
C LEU A 233 19.62 -18.11 2.87
N GLY A 234 20.41 -18.23 1.82
CA GLY A 234 20.93 -19.52 1.34
C GLY A 234 19.99 -20.22 0.36
N LYS A 235 20.49 -21.31 -0.27
CA LYS A 235 19.83 -21.95 -1.41
C LYS A 235 18.60 -22.80 -1.07
N ASP A 236 18.35 -23.08 0.19
CA ASP A 236 17.20 -23.87 0.65
C ASP A 236 16.00 -22.98 0.85
N SER A 237 15.20 -22.79 -0.20
CA SER A 237 14.03 -21.89 -0.17
C SER A 237 12.97 -22.30 0.87
N SER A 238 12.96 -23.55 1.33
CA SER A 238 12.04 -23.99 2.39
C SER A 238 12.33 -23.36 3.76
N LYS A 239 13.47 -22.70 3.89
CA LYS A 239 13.91 -21.99 5.12
C LYS A 239 13.80 -20.48 5.02
N TRP A 240 13.39 -19.95 3.88
CA TRP A 240 13.22 -18.52 3.74
C TRP A 240 12.01 -18.05 4.53
N THR A 241 12.17 -17.03 5.32
CA THR A 241 11.09 -16.40 6.08
C THR A 241 11.11 -14.89 5.90
N TRP A 242 9.95 -14.27 5.85
CA TRP A 242 9.83 -12.82 5.79
C TRP A 242 10.46 -12.15 7.01
N GLY A 243 10.30 -12.75 8.19
CA GLY A 243 10.85 -12.24 9.45
C GLY A 243 12.36 -12.17 9.49
N ASP A 244 13.08 -13.01 8.71
CA ASP A 244 14.54 -12.96 8.64
C ASP A 244 15.03 -11.76 7.80
N LEU A 245 14.19 -11.25 6.91
CA LEU A 245 14.47 -10.07 6.08
C LEU A 245 13.94 -8.77 6.71
N HIS A 246 12.74 -8.82 7.26
CA HIS A 246 12.04 -7.67 7.82
C HIS A 246 12.11 -7.66 9.34
N THR A 247 13.23 -7.21 9.87
CA THR A 247 13.51 -7.17 11.31
C THR A 247 13.32 -5.77 11.88
N ALA A 248 12.77 -5.67 13.10
CA ALA A 248 12.73 -4.42 13.86
C ALA A 248 13.85 -4.40 14.90
N THR A 249 14.69 -3.38 14.84
CA THR A 249 15.74 -3.14 15.84
C THR A 249 15.30 -2.03 16.79
N PHE A 250 15.14 -2.36 18.05
CA PHE A 250 14.81 -1.37 19.10
C PHE A 250 16.07 -1.01 19.86
N GLU A 251 16.55 0.22 19.66
CA GLU A 251 17.73 0.73 20.37
C GLU A 251 17.30 1.73 21.45
N ASN A 252 17.88 1.60 22.64
CA ASN A 252 17.75 2.63 23.66
C ASN A 252 18.68 3.78 23.32
N GLY A 253 18.15 4.98 23.01
CA GLY A 253 18.92 6.15 22.59
C GLY A 253 20.00 6.63 23.58
N THR A 254 19.97 6.15 24.83
CA THR A 254 20.95 6.51 25.87
C THR A 254 21.90 5.36 26.22
N LEU A 255 21.42 4.11 26.18
CA LEU A 255 22.12 2.93 26.68
C LEU A 255 22.37 1.88 25.60
N GLY A 256 21.78 2.06 24.43
CA GLY A 256 21.86 1.09 23.34
C GLY A 256 23.02 1.37 22.41
N LYS A 257 23.93 0.44 22.31
CA LYS A 257 24.65 0.01 21.14
C LYS A 257 24.64 -1.50 21.15
#